data_99f13276f02f2739496db9fc7f251068
#
_entry.id   99f13276f02f2739496db9fc7f251068
#
_cell.length_a   1.000
_cell.length_b   1.000
_cell.length_c   1.000
_cell.angle_alpha   90.00
_cell.angle_beta   90.00
_cell.angle_gamma   90.00
#
_symmetry.space_group_name_H-M   'P 1'
#
loop_
_entity.id
_entity.type
_entity.pdbx_description
1 polymer ?
#
loop_
_entity_poly.entity_id
_entity_poly.type
_entity_poly.pdbx_seq_one_letter_code
_entity_poly.pdbx_strand_id
1 'polypeptide(L)'
;MHGGWFTLMLGGFIFTVMYIWFSGRKIRNNFIEFLKIENYFDVIKALNKDLSVPKCATNLVFLTKANKSHEIESKIIYLLMNKQPKRADVYWLVHVDIMDEPHLLDYRITHLIPGILIKVDFKIGFKVQPRVNLFFRKVVEEMAKNQEIDLLSRYESIRKHDITGDFRFVVIDRVQNYDVDFPARDQFILDLYDLLKRFGISEVKALGLDTSNVLVESVPLTVLRDIPVFHQNFYDNKA
;
A
#
# COMPACT_ATOMS: atom_id res chain seq x y z
N MET A 1 24.44 37.94 -27.81
CA MET A 1 24.62 36.56 -27.31
C MET A 1 24.13 36.40 -25.85
N HIS A 2 22.84 36.66 -25.55
CA HIS A 2 22.38 36.64 -24.15
C HIS A 2 21.34 35.53 -23.83
N GLY A 3 21.06 34.64 -24.79
CA GLY A 3 20.03 33.56 -24.57
C GLY A 3 20.54 32.26 -23.96
N GLY A 4 21.81 31.94 -24.10
CA GLY A 4 22.36 30.62 -23.67
C GLY A 4 22.42 30.42 -22.16
N TRP A 5 22.64 31.44 -21.40
CA TRP A 5 22.66 31.40 -19.94
C TRP A 5 21.29 31.03 -19.33
N PHE A 6 20.18 31.56 -19.85
CA PHE A 6 18.84 31.25 -19.37
C PHE A 6 18.49 29.77 -19.60
N THR A 7 18.82 29.23 -20.77
CA THR A 7 18.61 27.80 -21.10
C THR A 7 19.40 26.90 -20.17
N LEU A 8 20.63 27.29 -19.85
CA LEU A 8 21.51 26.54 -18.94
C LEU A 8 20.96 26.55 -17.50
N MET A 9 20.49 27.70 -17.04
CA MET A 9 19.87 27.85 -15.72
C MET A 9 18.57 27.02 -15.61
N LEU A 10 17.71 27.06 -16.64
CA LEU A 10 16.49 26.30 -16.71
C LEU A 10 16.78 24.78 -16.72
N GLY A 11 17.75 24.34 -17.53
CA GLY A 11 18.20 22.96 -17.57
C GLY A 11 18.72 22.46 -16.23
N GLY A 12 19.54 23.27 -15.55
CA GLY A 12 20.03 22.98 -14.20
C GLY A 12 18.91 22.86 -13.17
N PHE A 13 17.90 23.73 -13.24
CA PHE A 13 16.74 23.67 -12.36
C PHE A 13 15.95 22.37 -12.57
N ILE A 14 15.61 22.03 -13.83
CA ILE A 14 14.89 20.81 -14.17
C ILE A 14 15.67 19.57 -13.70
N PHE A 15 16.97 19.54 -13.96
CA PHE A 15 17.84 18.45 -13.52
C PHE A 15 17.82 18.28 -11.98
N THR A 16 17.88 19.39 -11.24
CA THR A 16 17.82 19.36 -9.77
C THR A 16 16.49 18.78 -9.27
N VAL A 17 15.38 19.22 -9.85
CA VAL A 17 14.04 18.68 -9.51
C VAL A 17 13.97 17.18 -9.79
N MET A 18 14.44 16.74 -10.94
CA MET A 18 14.48 15.31 -11.29
C MET A 18 15.39 14.52 -10.34
N TYR A 19 16.54 15.05 -9.99
CA TYR A 19 17.48 14.43 -9.07
C TYR A 19 16.85 14.25 -7.66
N ILE A 20 16.21 15.29 -7.13
CA ILE A 20 15.50 15.23 -5.83
C ILE A 20 14.39 14.19 -5.88
N TRP A 21 13.59 14.19 -6.95
CA TRP A 21 12.50 13.22 -7.12
C TRP A 21 13.01 11.78 -7.15
N PHE A 22 14.04 11.52 -7.94
CA PHE A 22 14.64 10.19 -8.05
C PHE A 22 15.27 9.73 -6.72
N SER A 23 16.10 10.60 -6.11
CA SER A 23 16.80 10.28 -4.87
C SER A 23 15.85 10.10 -3.69
N GLY A 24 14.85 10.97 -3.53
CA GLY A 24 13.84 10.86 -2.49
C GLY A 24 13.02 9.58 -2.63
N ARG A 25 12.62 9.22 -3.86
CA ARG A 25 11.92 7.95 -4.13
C ARG A 25 12.79 6.74 -3.80
N LYS A 26 14.08 6.78 -4.14
CA LYS A 26 15.05 5.71 -3.85
C LYS A 26 15.23 5.54 -2.35
N ILE A 27 15.43 6.62 -1.61
CA ILE A 27 15.55 6.59 -0.14
C ILE A 27 14.29 5.98 0.46
N ARG A 28 13.10 6.45 0.11
CA ARG A 28 11.83 5.91 0.64
C ARG A 28 11.63 4.43 0.34
N ASN A 29 12.02 3.98 -0.84
CA ASN A 29 11.90 2.58 -1.21
C ASN A 29 12.85 1.67 -0.43
N ASN A 30 14.02 2.15 -0.01
CA ASN A 30 14.98 1.38 0.81
C ASN A 30 14.42 1.04 2.20
N PHE A 31 13.41 1.78 2.69
CA PHE A 31 12.73 1.51 3.97
C PHE A 31 11.52 0.59 3.84
N ILE A 32 11.28 0.01 2.66
CA ILE A 32 10.26 -1.01 2.50
C ILE A 32 10.85 -2.35 2.92
N GLU A 33 10.37 -2.87 4.02
CA GLU A 33 10.73 -4.19 4.51
C GLU A 33 9.72 -5.22 4.02
N PHE A 34 10.22 -6.33 3.50
CA PHE A 34 9.41 -7.46 3.08
C PHE A 34 9.57 -8.61 4.07
N LEU A 35 8.46 -9.23 4.41
CA LEU A 35 8.37 -10.37 5.32
C LEU A 35 7.86 -11.59 4.55
N LYS A 36 8.18 -12.79 5.03
CA LYS A 36 7.59 -14.02 4.49
C LYS A 36 6.15 -14.12 4.94
N ILE A 37 5.24 -14.16 3.98
CA ILE A 37 3.79 -14.11 4.25
C ILE A 37 3.30 -15.38 4.93
N GLU A 38 3.96 -16.51 4.70
CA GLU A 38 3.61 -17.80 5.27
C GLU A 38 3.60 -17.78 6.81
N ASN A 39 4.49 -16.98 7.43
CA ASN A 39 4.58 -16.85 8.88
C ASN A 39 3.33 -16.22 9.51
N TYR A 40 2.46 -15.62 8.70
CA TYR A 40 1.26 -14.90 9.16
C TYR A 40 -0.05 -15.58 8.77
N PHE A 41 0.00 -16.73 8.08
CA PHE A 41 -1.20 -17.43 7.62
C PHE A 41 -2.15 -17.81 8.75
N ASP A 42 -1.63 -18.31 9.87
CA ASP A 42 -2.47 -18.74 10.98
C ASP A 42 -3.12 -17.56 11.69
N VAL A 43 -2.40 -16.45 11.83
CA VAL A 43 -2.93 -15.22 12.43
C VAL A 43 -3.99 -14.58 11.51
N ILE A 44 -3.77 -14.57 10.19
CA ILE A 44 -4.76 -14.07 9.22
C ILE A 44 -6.03 -14.92 9.25
N LYS A 45 -5.91 -16.26 9.32
CA LYS A 45 -7.05 -17.18 9.47
C LYS A 45 -7.80 -16.94 10.78
N ALA A 46 -7.07 -16.72 11.87
CA ALA A 46 -7.66 -16.44 13.18
C ALA A 46 -8.43 -15.11 13.16
N LEU A 47 -7.82 -14.05 12.62
CA LEU A 47 -8.44 -12.72 12.48
C LEU A 47 -9.69 -12.76 11.61
N ASN A 48 -9.67 -13.53 10.52
CA ASN A 48 -10.83 -13.69 9.62
C ASN A 48 -12.05 -14.26 10.37
N LYS A 49 -11.84 -15.17 11.33
CA LYS A 49 -12.89 -15.84 12.12
C LYS A 49 -13.27 -15.10 13.39
N ASP A 50 -12.48 -14.14 13.83
CA ASP A 50 -12.67 -13.46 15.11
C ASP A 50 -13.85 -12.48 15.04
N LEU A 51 -14.97 -12.87 15.64
CA LEU A 51 -16.19 -12.06 15.70
C LEU A 51 -16.09 -10.91 16.71
N SER A 52 -15.11 -10.90 17.61
CA SER A 52 -14.88 -9.81 18.55
C SER A 52 -14.35 -8.55 17.84
N VAL A 53 -13.69 -8.74 16.67
CA VAL A 53 -13.22 -7.64 15.83
C VAL A 53 -14.33 -7.25 14.84
N PRO A 54 -14.77 -5.99 14.84
CA PRO A 54 -15.79 -5.53 13.90
C PRO A 54 -15.30 -5.68 12.45
N LYS A 55 -16.20 -6.16 11.58
CA LYS A 55 -15.91 -6.35 10.16
C LYS A 55 -15.62 -5.00 9.49
N CYS A 56 -14.46 -4.87 8.88
CA CYS A 56 -14.03 -3.67 8.16
C CYS A 56 -14.65 -3.61 6.75
N ALA A 57 -14.66 -4.74 6.05
CA ALA A 57 -15.23 -4.92 4.71
C ALA A 57 -15.47 -6.39 4.43
N THR A 58 -16.25 -6.72 3.39
CA THR A 58 -16.31 -8.09 2.85
C THR A 58 -14.98 -8.41 2.15
N ASN A 59 -14.55 -7.53 1.27
CA ASN A 59 -13.31 -7.65 0.51
C ASN A 59 -12.37 -6.48 0.86
N LEU A 60 -11.24 -6.78 1.49
CA LEU A 60 -10.24 -5.78 1.85
C LEU A 60 -9.04 -5.91 0.92
N VAL A 61 -8.76 -4.86 0.15
CA VAL A 61 -7.77 -4.86 -0.94
C VAL A 61 -6.59 -3.99 -0.55
N PHE A 62 -5.44 -4.59 -0.28
CA PHE A 62 -4.19 -3.88 -0.02
C PHE A 62 -3.38 -3.72 -1.30
N LEU A 63 -2.96 -2.50 -1.60
CA LEU A 63 -1.97 -2.26 -2.64
C LEU A 63 -0.57 -2.53 -2.07
N THR A 64 0.18 -3.42 -2.72
CA THR A 64 1.51 -3.86 -2.27
C THR A 64 2.57 -3.60 -3.33
N LYS A 65 3.81 -3.37 -2.89
CA LYS A 65 5.00 -3.34 -3.75
C LYS A 65 5.75 -4.68 -3.77
N ALA A 66 5.26 -5.69 -3.04
CA ALA A 66 5.86 -7.02 -3.04
C ALA A 66 5.60 -7.73 -4.37
N ASN A 67 6.64 -7.91 -5.17
CA ASN A 67 6.56 -8.59 -6.47
C ASN A 67 6.46 -10.12 -6.29
N LYS A 68 7.18 -10.70 -5.33
CA LYS A 68 7.18 -12.15 -5.12
C LYS A 68 5.94 -12.61 -4.35
N SER A 69 5.43 -13.81 -4.68
CA SER A 69 4.24 -14.38 -4.06
C SER A 69 4.40 -14.72 -2.58
N HIS A 70 5.64 -15.01 -2.13
CA HIS A 70 5.93 -15.35 -0.73
C HIS A 70 6.23 -14.12 0.14
N GLU A 71 6.21 -12.91 -0.42
CA GLU A 71 6.57 -11.70 0.29
C GLU A 71 5.35 -10.79 0.49
N ILE A 72 5.32 -10.15 1.66
CA ILE A 72 4.36 -9.10 2.01
C ILE A 72 5.11 -7.93 2.65
N GLU A 73 4.66 -6.71 2.46
CA GLU A 73 5.22 -5.55 3.14
C GLU A 73 4.94 -5.61 4.65
N SER A 74 5.97 -5.36 5.48
CA SER A 74 5.84 -5.31 6.94
C SER A 74 4.75 -4.34 7.40
N LYS A 75 4.57 -3.23 6.67
CA LYS A 75 3.55 -2.22 6.95
C LYS A 75 2.12 -2.71 6.73
N ILE A 76 1.88 -3.62 5.79
CA ILE A 76 0.56 -4.25 5.60
C ILE A 76 0.22 -5.10 6.83
N ILE A 77 1.18 -5.91 7.30
CA ILE A 77 1.01 -6.71 8.52
C ILE A 77 0.74 -5.81 9.73
N TYR A 78 1.51 -4.73 9.87
CA TYR A 78 1.30 -3.75 10.93
C TYR A 78 -0.11 -3.14 10.90
N LEU A 79 -0.59 -2.73 9.72
CA LEU A 79 -1.93 -2.16 9.56
C LEU A 79 -3.04 -3.18 9.81
N LEU A 80 -2.78 -4.43 9.43
CA LEU A 80 -3.76 -5.50 9.57
C LEU A 80 -3.95 -5.92 11.02
N MET A 81 -2.88 -5.92 11.82
CA MET A 81 -2.85 -6.53 13.16
C MET A 81 -2.65 -5.55 14.30
N ASN A 82 -1.76 -4.56 14.15
CA ASN A 82 -1.29 -3.75 15.27
C ASN A 82 -2.00 -2.39 15.39
N LYS A 83 -2.16 -1.66 14.29
CA LYS A 83 -2.72 -0.31 14.37
C LYS A 83 -4.21 -0.34 14.70
N GLN A 84 -4.95 -1.16 14.02
CA GLN A 84 -6.36 -1.45 14.24
C GLN A 84 -6.67 -2.77 13.54
N PRO A 85 -6.93 -3.88 14.24
CA PRO A 85 -7.22 -5.14 13.59
C PRO A 85 -8.36 -4.99 12.57
N LYS A 86 -8.09 -5.37 11.32
CA LYS A 86 -9.02 -5.18 10.20
C LYS A 86 -9.55 -6.54 9.76
N ARG A 87 -10.69 -6.94 10.30
CA ARG A 87 -11.35 -8.17 9.89
C ARG A 87 -12.05 -7.98 8.55
N ALA A 88 -11.78 -8.89 7.63
CA ALA A 88 -12.49 -9.03 6.36
C ALA A 88 -12.77 -10.49 6.05
N ASP A 89 -13.68 -10.76 5.13
CA ASP A 89 -13.94 -12.14 4.73
C ASP A 89 -12.92 -12.62 3.70
N VAL A 90 -12.48 -11.72 2.81
CA VAL A 90 -11.41 -11.98 1.85
C VAL A 90 -10.42 -10.83 1.87
N TYR A 91 -9.14 -11.18 1.96
CA TYR A 91 -8.03 -10.25 1.84
C TYR A 91 -7.40 -10.38 0.46
N TRP A 92 -7.18 -9.25 -0.17
CA TRP A 92 -6.56 -9.17 -1.48
C TRP A 92 -5.26 -8.40 -1.39
N LEU A 93 -4.21 -8.92 -2.00
CA LEU A 93 -2.94 -8.23 -2.19
C LEU A 93 -2.80 -7.91 -3.68
N VAL A 94 -2.88 -6.65 -4.03
CA VAL A 94 -2.78 -6.21 -5.43
C VAL A 94 -1.44 -5.55 -5.66
N HIS A 95 -0.66 -6.13 -6.55
CA HIS A 95 0.61 -5.58 -7.03
C HIS A 95 0.45 -5.09 -8.45
N VAL A 96 1.07 -3.95 -8.76
CA VAL A 96 1.06 -3.35 -10.10
C VAL A 96 2.49 -3.10 -10.54
N ASP A 97 2.89 -3.76 -11.62
CA ASP A 97 4.20 -3.62 -12.24
C ASP A 97 4.04 -2.94 -13.60
N ILE A 98 4.82 -1.87 -13.83
CA ILE A 98 4.81 -1.14 -15.09
C ILE A 98 5.92 -1.70 -15.96
N MET A 99 5.52 -2.28 -17.12
CA MET A 99 6.41 -2.94 -18.05
C MET A 99 6.82 -2.01 -19.19
N ASP A 100 7.98 -2.29 -19.80
CA ASP A 100 8.51 -1.54 -20.94
C ASP A 100 7.71 -1.78 -22.23
N GLU A 101 6.87 -2.82 -22.27
CA GLU A 101 5.96 -3.08 -23.38
C GLU A 101 4.81 -2.06 -23.38
N PRO A 102 4.55 -1.36 -24.50
CA PRO A 102 3.63 -0.21 -24.48
C PRO A 102 2.18 -0.55 -24.17
N HIS A 103 1.68 -1.69 -24.64
CA HIS A 103 0.25 -2.05 -24.57
C HIS A 103 -0.05 -3.35 -23.82
N LEU A 104 0.92 -3.84 -23.05
CA LEU A 104 0.73 -5.05 -22.25
C LEU A 104 -0.35 -4.81 -21.18
N LEU A 105 -1.22 -5.77 -21.01
CA LEU A 105 -2.17 -5.84 -19.89
C LEU A 105 -2.38 -7.31 -19.52
N ASP A 106 -1.57 -7.80 -18.59
CA ASP A 106 -1.60 -9.15 -18.08
C ASP A 106 -1.88 -9.15 -16.59
N TYR A 107 -2.39 -10.25 -16.09
CA TYR A 107 -2.55 -10.47 -14.66
C TYR A 107 -2.26 -11.92 -14.28
N ARG A 108 -1.86 -12.10 -13.02
CA ARG A 108 -1.66 -13.41 -12.40
C ARG A 108 -2.38 -13.46 -11.08
N ILE A 109 -3.11 -14.54 -10.83
CA ILE A 109 -3.78 -14.80 -9.56
C ILE A 109 -3.01 -15.88 -8.81
N THR A 110 -2.80 -15.69 -7.52
CA THR A 110 -2.18 -16.66 -6.63
C THR A 110 -3.02 -16.78 -5.36
N HIS A 111 -3.61 -17.95 -5.13
CA HIS A 111 -4.34 -18.26 -3.90
C HIS A 111 -3.34 -18.62 -2.81
N LEU A 112 -3.07 -17.68 -1.89
CA LEU A 112 -2.14 -17.89 -0.77
C LEU A 112 -2.81 -18.69 0.35
N ILE A 113 -4.06 -18.33 0.68
CA ILE A 113 -4.93 -19.08 1.58
C ILE A 113 -6.27 -19.21 0.85
N PRO A 114 -6.67 -20.43 0.47
CA PRO A 114 -7.93 -20.64 -0.28
C PRO A 114 -9.12 -19.96 0.38
N GLY A 115 -9.83 -19.11 -0.37
CA GLY A 115 -11.02 -18.39 0.07
C GLY A 115 -10.81 -17.27 1.08
N ILE A 116 -9.56 -17.02 1.56
CA ILE A 116 -9.25 -15.99 2.58
C ILE A 116 -8.26 -14.98 2.09
N LEU A 117 -7.14 -15.41 1.45
CA LEU A 117 -6.06 -14.51 1.03
C LEU A 117 -5.65 -14.81 -0.40
N ILE A 118 -5.83 -13.81 -1.26
CA ILE A 118 -5.56 -13.91 -2.69
C ILE A 118 -4.62 -12.78 -3.11
N LYS A 119 -3.61 -13.11 -3.91
CA LYS A 119 -2.72 -12.12 -4.51
C LYS A 119 -3.03 -11.99 -6.00
N VAL A 120 -3.08 -10.75 -6.48
CA VAL A 120 -3.24 -10.41 -7.89
C VAL A 120 -2.09 -9.52 -8.32
N ASP A 121 -1.30 -10.00 -9.26
CA ASP A 121 -0.19 -9.25 -9.83
C ASP A 121 -0.59 -8.77 -11.23
N PHE A 122 -0.65 -7.44 -11.43
CA PHE A 122 -0.90 -6.83 -12.73
C PHE A 122 0.42 -6.42 -13.38
N LYS A 123 0.56 -6.73 -14.67
CA LYS A 123 1.61 -6.21 -15.54
C LYS A 123 1.00 -5.27 -16.55
N ILE A 124 1.32 -4.00 -16.46
CA ILE A 124 0.70 -2.95 -17.24
C ILE A 124 1.76 -2.26 -18.09
N GLY A 125 1.53 -2.16 -19.38
CA GLY A 125 2.40 -1.46 -20.31
C GLY A 125 2.42 0.05 -20.06
N PHE A 126 3.55 0.71 -20.31
CA PHE A 126 3.75 2.13 -19.94
C PHE A 126 2.80 3.12 -20.68
N LYS A 127 2.16 2.73 -21.79
CA LYS A 127 1.13 3.53 -22.49
C LYS A 127 -0.28 3.27 -21.98
N VAL A 128 -0.49 2.23 -21.19
CA VAL A 128 -1.80 1.90 -20.64
C VAL A 128 -2.02 2.71 -19.36
N GLN A 129 -3.08 3.50 -19.32
CA GLN A 129 -3.44 4.24 -18.11
C GLN A 129 -3.79 3.24 -16.99
N PRO A 130 -3.11 3.25 -15.85
CA PRO A 130 -3.40 2.35 -14.76
C PRO A 130 -4.76 2.71 -14.13
N ARG A 131 -5.77 1.88 -14.42
CA ARG A 131 -7.11 1.93 -13.82
C ARG A 131 -7.32 0.68 -13.00
N VAL A 132 -6.60 0.59 -11.88
CA VAL A 132 -6.53 -0.62 -11.06
C VAL A 132 -7.91 -1.07 -10.59
N ASN A 133 -8.81 -0.14 -10.25
CA ASN A 133 -10.19 -0.46 -9.86
C ASN A 133 -10.94 -1.22 -10.96
N LEU A 134 -10.81 -0.80 -12.23
CA LEU A 134 -11.49 -1.43 -13.34
C LEU A 134 -10.87 -2.78 -13.70
N PHE A 135 -9.54 -2.88 -13.68
CA PHE A 135 -8.83 -4.11 -13.96
C PHE A 135 -9.11 -5.16 -12.89
N PHE A 136 -9.02 -4.75 -11.63
CA PHE A 136 -9.34 -5.61 -10.50
C PHE A 136 -10.78 -6.11 -10.53
N ARG A 137 -11.73 -5.22 -10.83
CA ARG A 137 -13.14 -5.59 -10.99
C ARG A 137 -13.34 -6.67 -12.06
N LYS A 138 -12.72 -6.53 -13.23
CA LYS A 138 -12.79 -7.54 -14.29
C LYS A 138 -12.24 -8.88 -13.85
N VAL A 139 -11.09 -8.90 -13.16
CA VAL A 139 -10.50 -10.13 -12.63
C VAL A 139 -11.44 -10.81 -11.64
N VAL A 140 -12.01 -10.04 -10.72
CA VAL A 140 -12.95 -10.55 -9.72
C VAL A 140 -14.23 -11.09 -10.36
N GLU A 141 -14.78 -10.41 -11.37
CA GLU A 141 -15.95 -10.87 -12.14
C GLU A 141 -15.65 -12.18 -12.91
N GLU A 142 -14.43 -12.32 -13.44
CA GLU A 142 -13.99 -13.54 -14.14
C GLU A 142 -13.84 -14.73 -13.17
N MET A 143 -13.21 -14.49 -12.00
CA MET A 143 -13.11 -15.50 -10.95
C MET A 143 -14.48 -15.96 -10.44
N ALA A 144 -15.45 -15.05 -10.36
CA ALA A 144 -16.81 -15.39 -9.95
C ALA A 144 -17.53 -16.24 -11.00
N LYS A 145 -17.36 -15.92 -12.30
CA LYS A 145 -17.89 -16.75 -13.40
C LYS A 145 -17.31 -18.16 -13.39
N ASN A 146 -16.04 -18.28 -13.02
CA ASN A 146 -15.35 -19.56 -12.89
C ASN A 146 -15.68 -20.30 -11.58
N GLN A 147 -16.54 -19.72 -10.73
CA GLN A 147 -16.90 -20.26 -9.40
C GLN A 147 -15.72 -20.39 -8.42
N GLU A 148 -14.65 -19.62 -8.65
CA GLU A 148 -13.47 -19.62 -7.77
C GLU A 148 -13.74 -18.81 -6.50
N ILE A 149 -14.62 -17.81 -6.56
CA ILE A 149 -15.00 -16.94 -5.45
C ILE A 149 -16.50 -16.66 -5.44
N ASP A 150 -17.06 -16.46 -4.25
CA ASP A 150 -18.41 -15.94 -4.06
C ASP A 150 -18.35 -14.41 -3.90
N LEU A 151 -18.97 -13.69 -4.83
CA LEU A 151 -19.03 -12.23 -4.83
C LEU A 151 -20.15 -11.68 -3.94
N LEU A 152 -21.08 -12.50 -3.50
CA LEU A 152 -22.20 -12.03 -2.71
C LEU A 152 -21.72 -11.45 -1.38
N SER A 153 -22.44 -10.44 -0.93
CA SER A 153 -22.21 -9.85 0.38
C SER A 153 -22.35 -10.92 1.47
N ARG A 154 -21.41 -10.99 2.38
CA ARG A 154 -21.48 -11.87 3.55
C ARG A 154 -22.20 -11.23 4.74
N TYR A 155 -22.79 -10.05 4.56
CA TYR A 155 -23.76 -9.48 5.50
C TYR A 155 -25.13 -10.12 5.27
N GLU A 156 -25.68 -10.78 6.27
CA GLU A 156 -26.95 -11.55 6.14
C GLU A 156 -28.11 -10.73 5.60
N SER A 157 -28.20 -9.46 6.04
CA SER A 157 -29.26 -8.53 5.61
C SER A 157 -29.21 -8.21 4.11
N ILE A 158 -28.02 -8.20 3.53
CA ILE A 158 -27.77 -7.78 2.14
C ILE A 158 -27.68 -8.99 1.21
N ARG A 159 -27.15 -10.11 1.71
CA ARG A 159 -26.98 -11.35 0.95
C ARG A 159 -28.33 -11.91 0.42
N LYS A 160 -29.39 -11.73 1.19
CA LYS A 160 -30.76 -12.16 0.80
C LYS A 160 -31.29 -11.45 -0.45
N HIS A 161 -30.66 -10.37 -0.86
CA HIS A 161 -31.00 -9.54 -2.03
C HIS A 161 -30.02 -9.69 -3.18
N ASP A 162 -29.14 -10.69 -3.16
CA ASP A 162 -28.10 -10.95 -4.18
C ASP A 162 -27.17 -9.75 -4.45
N ILE A 163 -26.97 -8.91 -3.44
CA ILE A 163 -26.11 -7.71 -3.56
C ILE A 163 -24.64 -8.14 -3.42
N THR A 164 -23.81 -7.64 -4.34
CA THR A 164 -22.37 -7.84 -4.34
C THR A 164 -21.73 -7.31 -3.04
N GLY A 165 -20.78 -8.04 -2.50
CA GLY A 165 -20.00 -7.62 -1.34
C GLY A 165 -19.21 -6.34 -1.61
N ASP A 166 -19.01 -5.56 -0.56
CA ASP A 166 -18.23 -4.32 -0.63
C ASP A 166 -16.74 -4.60 -0.83
N PHE A 167 -16.10 -3.73 -1.59
CA PHE A 167 -14.65 -3.71 -1.78
C PHE A 167 -14.09 -2.43 -1.16
N ARG A 168 -13.11 -2.56 -0.27
CA ARG A 168 -12.41 -1.43 0.32
C ARG A 168 -10.94 -1.52 0.00
N PHE A 169 -10.43 -0.53 -0.73
CA PHE A 169 -9.00 -0.42 -1.06
C PHE A 169 -8.26 0.27 0.07
N VAL A 170 -7.13 -0.29 0.48
CA VAL A 170 -6.23 0.29 1.47
C VAL A 170 -4.96 0.75 0.77
N VAL A 171 -4.73 2.05 0.78
CA VAL A 171 -3.51 2.67 0.26
C VAL A 171 -2.65 3.12 1.42
N ILE A 172 -1.40 2.74 1.42
CA ILE A 172 -0.45 3.06 2.48
C ILE A 172 0.29 4.35 2.13
N ASP A 173 0.00 5.41 2.87
CA ASP A 173 0.81 6.64 2.81
C ASP A 173 1.91 6.58 3.86
N ARG A 174 3.16 6.55 3.39
CA ARG A 174 4.34 6.49 4.23
C ARG A 174 4.76 7.89 4.59
N VAL A 175 4.55 8.27 5.84
CA VAL A 175 4.89 9.59 6.36
C VAL A 175 6.27 9.55 7.01
N GLN A 176 7.07 10.58 6.75
CA GLN A 176 8.36 10.73 7.41
C GLN A 176 8.14 10.90 8.92
N ASN A 177 8.87 10.11 9.70
CA ASN A 177 8.88 10.22 11.15
C ASN A 177 10.07 11.09 11.57
N TYR A 178 9.81 12.20 12.25
CA TYR A 178 10.85 13.13 12.72
C TYR A 178 11.65 12.60 13.91
N ASP A 179 11.19 11.49 14.51
CA ASP A 179 11.89 10.85 15.63
C ASP A 179 13.07 9.97 15.20
N VAL A 180 13.33 9.87 13.89
CA VAL A 180 14.44 9.09 13.33
C VAL A 180 15.49 10.01 12.78
N ASP A 181 16.71 9.89 13.31
CA ASP A 181 17.87 10.62 12.83
C ASP A 181 18.31 10.10 11.45
N PHE A 182 17.85 10.78 10.41
CA PHE A 182 18.42 10.60 9.07
C PHE A 182 19.73 11.40 8.94
N PRO A 183 20.69 10.94 8.13
CA PRO A 183 21.78 11.79 7.71
C PRO A 183 21.24 13.11 7.15
N ALA A 184 21.82 14.24 7.53
CA ALA A 184 21.30 15.58 7.18
C ALA A 184 21.02 15.75 5.68
N ARG A 185 21.85 15.11 4.81
CA ARG A 185 21.64 15.08 3.37
C ARG A 185 20.35 14.38 2.96
N ASP A 186 20.09 13.20 3.54
CA ASP A 186 18.93 12.40 3.19
C ASP A 186 17.65 13.04 3.71
N GLN A 187 17.72 13.66 4.89
CA GLN A 187 16.63 14.44 5.44
C GLN A 187 16.26 15.62 4.55
N PHE A 188 17.24 16.40 4.11
CA PHE A 188 17.02 17.52 3.19
C PHE A 188 16.41 17.08 1.86
N ILE A 189 16.87 15.95 1.29
CA ILE A 189 16.30 15.38 0.05
C ILE A 189 14.86 14.93 0.29
N LEU A 190 14.56 14.30 1.42
CA LEU A 190 13.21 13.83 1.76
C LEU A 190 12.25 15.01 1.96
N ASP A 191 12.65 16.08 2.63
CA ASP A 191 11.83 17.29 2.83
C ASP A 191 11.48 17.96 1.50
N LEU A 192 12.47 18.11 0.61
CA LEU A 192 12.23 18.63 -0.73
C LEU A 192 11.36 17.69 -1.58
N TYR A 193 11.57 16.37 -1.46
CA TYR A 193 10.74 15.38 -2.13
C TYR A 193 9.28 15.46 -1.66
N ASP A 194 9.04 15.60 -0.35
CA ASP A 194 7.69 15.72 0.20
C ASP A 194 7.03 17.03 -0.20
N LEU A 195 7.79 18.10 -0.32
CA LEU A 195 7.32 19.37 -0.91
C LEU A 195 6.89 19.17 -2.37
N LEU A 196 7.73 18.53 -3.20
CA LEU A 196 7.41 18.25 -4.59
C LEU A 196 6.20 17.31 -4.72
N LYS A 197 6.08 16.30 -3.84
CA LYS A 197 4.94 15.38 -3.82
C LYS A 197 3.60 16.09 -3.61
N ARG A 198 3.55 17.20 -2.88
CA ARG A 198 2.32 17.99 -2.68
C ARG A 198 1.79 18.59 -3.98
N PHE A 199 2.65 18.87 -4.94
CA PHE A 199 2.26 19.36 -6.27
C PHE A 199 1.97 18.23 -7.26
N GLY A 200 2.28 16.99 -6.89
CA GLY A 200 2.07 15.81 -7.72
C GLY A 200 0.66 15.23 -7.62
N ILE A 201 0.39 14.24 -8.46
CA ILE A 201 -0.85 13.45 -8.42
C ILE A 201 -0.77 12.48 -7.24
N SER A 202 -1.83 12.39 -6.43
CA SER A 202 -1.89 11.42 -5.33
C SER A 202 -1.84 9.98 -5.86
N GLU A 203 -1.31 9.05 -5.06
CA GLU A 203 -1.24 7.61 -5.43
C GLU A 203 -2.63 7.03 -5.76
N VAL A 204 -3.66 7.47 -5.05
CA VAL A 204 -5.06 7.10 -5.31
C VAL A 204 -5.49 7.46 -6.73
N LYS A 205 -5.23 8.69 -7.16
CA LYS A 205 -5.55 9.16 -8.53
C LYS A 205 -4.64 8.51 -9.58
N ALA A 206 -3.35 8.36 -9.27
CA ALA A 206 -2.39 7.75 -10.20
C ALA A 206 -2.75 6.30 -10.54
N LEU A 207 -3.40 5.57 -9.62
CA LEU A 207 -3.86 4.20 -9.79
C LEU A 207 -5.33 4.08 -10.22
N GLY A 208 -6.01 5.22 -10.48
CA GLY A 208 -7.41 5.25 -10.89
C GLY A 208 -8.37 4.72 -9.83
N LEU A 209 -8.09 4.97 -8.55
CA LEU A 209 -8.91 4.56 -7.40
C LEU A 209 -9.81 5.67 -6.86
N ASP A 210 -9.82 6.84 -7.49
CA ASP A 210 -10.53 8.04 -7.05
C ASP A 210 -12.06 7.86 -6.96
N THR A 211 -12.62 6.90 -7.70
CA THR A 211 -14.04 6.54 -7.66
C THR A 211 -14.35 5.32 -6.76
N SER A 212 -13.34 4.78 -6.10
CA SER A 212 -13.47 3.58 -5.26
C SER A 212 -13.61 3.94 -3.78
N ASN A 213 -14.08 2.98 -2.97
CA ASN A 213 -14.03 3.11 -1.52
C ASN A 213 -12.58 2.90 -1.05
N VAL A 214 -11.88 4.00 -0.81
CA VAL A 214 -10.44 3.98 -0.46
C VAL A 214 -10.25 4.43 0.96
N LEU A 215 -9.52 3.62 1.72
CA LEU A 215 -8.99 3.95 3.05
C LEU A 215 -7.50 4.29 2.90
N VAL A 216 -7.14 5.54 3.10
CA VAL A 216 -5.73 5.96 3.12
C VAL A 216 -5.21 5.83 4.54
N GLU A 217 -4.24 4.95 4.74
CA GLU A 217 -3.63 4.69 6.04
C GLU A 217 -2.22 5.28 6.10
N SER A 218 -2.03 6.25 6.97
CA SER A 218 -0.71 6.83 7.23
C SER A 218 0.07 5.93 8.17
N VAL A 219 1.28 5.55 7.77
CA VAL A 219 2.22 4.78 8.57
C VAL A 219 3.57 5.49 8.60
N PRO A 220 4.32 5.39 9.72
CA PRO A 220 5.67 5.95 9.77
C PRO A 220 6.57 5.24 8.76
N LEU A 221 7.48 5.99 8.12
CA LEU A 221 8.43 5.45 7.15
C LEU A 221 9.35 4.43 7.82
N THR A 222 9.81 4.74 9.02
CA THR A 222 10.64 3.86 9.86
C THR A 222 9.98 3.64 11.20
N VAL A 223 10.31 2.52 11.85
CA VAL A 223 9.95 2.26 13.26
C VAL A 223 11.24 2.35 14.05
N LEU A 224 11.24 3.13 15.13
CA LEU A 224 12.36 3.16 16.09
C LEU A 224 12.58 1.74 16.61
N ARG A 225 13.75 1.16 16.31
CA ARG A 225 14.16 -0.15 16.84
C ARG A 225 14.69 -0.04 18.28
N ASP A 226 15.26 1.11 18.60
CA ASP A 226 15.83 1.37 19.92
C ASP A 226 14.98 2.42 20.65
N ILE A 227 14.08 1.96 21.48
CA ILE A 227 13.38 2.84 22.42
C ILE A 227 14.38 3.16 23.54
N PRO A 228 14.66 4.44 23.84
CA PRO A 228 15.52 4.78 24.97
C PRO A 228 14.98 4.14 26.26
N VAL A 229 15.88 3.53 27.01
CA VAL A 229 15.51 2.88 28.28
C VAL A 229 15.12 3.98 29.26
N PHE A 230 13.83 4.03 29.60
CA PHE A 230 13.36 4.92 30.65
C PHE A 230 13.67 4.27 31.99
N HIS A 231 14.47 4.94 32.80
CA HIS A 231 14.62 4.58 34.23
C HIS A 231 13.44 5.19 35.00
N GLN A 232 12.58 4.35 35.49
CA GLN A 232 11.49 4.77 36.36
C GLN A 232 12.08 5.12 37.72
N ASN A 233 12.21 6.41 38.04
CA ASN A 233 12.51 6.87 39.39
C ASN A 233 11.21 6.84 40.17
N PHE A 234 11.05 5.86 41.05
CA PHE A 234 10.02 5.89 42.07
C PHE A 234 10.38 7.00 43.06
N TYR A 235 9.63 8.08 43.04
CA TYR A 235 9.63 9.01 44.14
C TYR A 235 8.94 8.32 45.32
N ASP A 236 9.72 7.86 46.29
CA ASP A 236 9.21 7.35 47.54
C ASP A 236 8.60 8.55 48.31
N ASN A 237 7.31 8.75 48.19
CA ASN A 237 6.57 9.69 49.03
C ASN A 237 6.51 9.10 50.44
N LYS A 238 7.59 9.24 51.19
CA LYS A 238 7.54 9.17 52.64
C LYS A 238 7.07 10.54 53.14
N ALA A 239 5.78 10.65 53.44
CA ALA A 239 5.21 11.61 54.34
C ALA A 239 4.92 10.92 55.67
#